data_488608e4f1da72005a878d86e08565aa
#
_entry.id   488608e4f1da72005a878d86e08565aa
#
_cell.length_a   1.000
_cell.length_b   1.000
_cell.length_c   1.000
_cell.angle_alpha   90.00
_cell.angle_beta   90.00
_cell.angle_gamma   90.00
#
_symmetry.space_group_name_H-M   'P 1'
#
loop_
_entity.id
_entity.type
_entity.pdbx_description
1 polymer ?
#
loop_
_entity_poly.entity_id
_entity_poly.type
_entity_poly.pdbx_seq_one_letter_code
_entity_poly.pdbx_strand_id
1 'polypeptide(L)'
;MSDEKKKPSVTIGVKFVDAPIKKALSDTAMEKTDEYSAGEWLEPPVPLQDLYEMYRHSSTLPQCVAAYERNIAGFGISIEYCDDKSEDESMSAEYTKAEKILSLMNFDKPIEGVFKEAIRSREIYGIAYIEIIRNAMGDVVQIENIRDVDTIQKSVLSKEWFEVQYMDKGVPFTYKKRFRKYRQQVSGKYVYFKEFGDKRMLDIRSGDYVDEAIPAQYQANEILEIKIGSMPYGEIRWIGQTLSVDGSRRAENLNNTYFRKGRHTPMAILVKGGTLSQKSYTNLQQNITEIEGEKGQHAFMVLELEGLNSDTGFENTQRPEVEIKDLAPILQKDELFQEYLDNNRRRIQSAFQLPDIYVGYSSDYTRATAQVAMEVTEQQVFQPERASLEWIINNKLLNGYGFKYVRIAFKAPEIRNPDDLSKILGITERAGGLTPNKAKEVTYKFLGDEYEDYPDEWGNIPIALASQQSSASPASADDTLIAKSSDDVISVLKSIRDRFED
;
A
#
# COMPACT_ATOMS: atom_id res chain seq x y z
N MET A 1 -65.68 -18.16 -16.22
CA MET A 1 -65.06 -17.10 -17.07
C MET A 1 -64.08 -16.35 -16.20
N SER A 2 -62.83 -16.74 -16.24
CA SER A 2 -61.76 -16.17 -15.47
C SER A 2 -60.86 -15.36 -16.39
N ASP A 3 -60.83 -14.05 -16.17
CA ASP A 3 -59.97 -13.12 -16.89
C ASP A 3 -58.52 -13.30 -16.45
N GLU A 4 -57.72 -13.90 -17.29
CA GLU A 4 -56.25 -13.88 -17.17
C GLU A 4 -55.68 -12.54 -17.61
N LYS A 5 -55.26 -11.74 -16.66
CA LYS A 5 -54.49 -10.52 -16.92
C LYS A 5 -53.08 -10.89 -17.43
N LYS A 6 -52.86 -10.71 -18.75
CA LYS A 6 -51.54 -10.76 -19.37
C LYS A 6 -50.62 -9.72 -18.74
N LYS A 7 -49.49 -10.18 -18.14
CA LYS A 7 -48.36 -9.32 -17.73
C LYS A 7 -47.68 -8.75 -18.97
N PRO A 8 -47.33 -7.47 -19.01
CA PRO A 8 -46.58 -6.89 -20.11
C PRO A 8 -45.16 -7.46 -20.14
N SER A 9 -44.81 -8.07 -21.26
CA SER A 9 -43.42 -8.49 -21.54
C SER A 9 -42.59 -7.26 -21.93
N VAL A 10 -41.63 -6.87 -21.08
CA VAL A 10 -40.65 -5.86 -21.41
C VAL A 10 -39.59 -6.52 -22.30
N THR A 11 -39.62 -6.22 -23.58
CA THR A 11 -38.58 -6.64 -24.53
C THR A 11 -37.48 -5.59 -24.46
N ILE A 12 -36.34 -5.90 -23.82
CA ILE A 12 -35.13 -5.08 -23.85
C ILE A 12 -34.45 -5.33 -25.19
N GLY A 13 -34.70 -4.44 -26.15
CA GLY A 13 -33.97 -4.44 -27.43
C GLY A 13 -32.59 -3.84 -27.28
N VAL A 14 -31.55 -4.68 -27.23
CA VAL A 14 -30.17 -4.21 -27.34
C VAL A 14 -29.89 -3.90 -28.81
N LYS A 15 -29.87 -2.63 -29.20
CA LYS A 15 -29.37 -2.21 -30.51
C LYS A 15 -27.84 -2.14 -30.44
N PHE A 16 -27.19 -3.11 -31.02
CA PHE A 16 -25.76 -2.95 -31.36
C PHE A 16 -25.65 -1.92 -32.47
N VAL A 17 -25.06 -0.80 -32.17
CA VAL A 17 -24.66 0.20 -33.18
C VAL A 17 -23.28 -0.23 -33.66
N ASP A 18 -23.18 -0.75 -34.88
CA ASP A 18 -21.93 -1.00 -35.59
C ASP A 18 -21.24 0.33 -35.94
N ALA A 19 -20.65 0.97 -34.93
CA ALA A 19 -19.71 2.05 -35.15
C ALA A 19 -18.31 1.52 -34.85
N PRO A 20 -17.28 1.85 -35.65
CA PRO A 20 -15.92 1.42 -35.37
C PRO A 20 -15.53 1.95 -33.98
N ILE A 21 -15.42 1.03 -33.02
CA ILE A 21 -15.06 1.34 -31.65
C ILE A 21 -13.62 1.83 -31.65
N LYS A 22 -13.45 3.15 -31.68
CA LYS A 22 -12.13 3.76 -31.43
C LYS A 22 -11.81 3.62 -29.95
N LYS A 23 -10.60 3.18 -29.66
CA LYS A 23 -10.06 2.71 -28.40
C LYS A 23 -10.12 3.65 -27.18
N ALA A 24 -10.72 4.83 -27.29
CA ALA A 24 -10.83 5.83 -26.23
C ALA A 24 -12.26 5.98 -25.65
N LEU A 25 -13.14 5.02 -25.90
CA LEU A 25 -14.53 5.08 -25.43
C LEU A 25 -14.68 4.88 -23.92
N SER A 26 -13.75 4.18 -23.26
CA SER A 26 -13.85 3.94 -21.81
C SER A 26 -13.73 5.24 -21.01
N ASP A 27 -12.74 6.07 -21.29
CA ASP A 27 -12.56 7.35 -20.59
C ASP A 27 -13.68 8.35 -20.93
N THR A 28 -14.17 8.32 -22.18
CA THR A 28 -15.24 9.20 -22.63
C THR A 28 -16.61 8.80 -22.09
N ALA A 29 -16.84 7.50 -21.90
CA ALA A 29 -18.09 6.99 -21.33
C ALA A 29 -18.20 7.33 -19.83
N MET A 30 -17.09 7.34 -19.12
CA MET A 30 -17.04 7.72 -17.70
C MET A 30 -17.23 9.22 -17.46
N GLU A 31 -16.81 10.06 -18.40
CA GLU A 31 -17.02 11.50 -18.31
C GLU A 31 -18.45 11.94 -18.69
N LYS A 32 -19.24 11.07 -19.32
CA LYS A 32 -20.64 11.33 -19.62
C LYS A 32 -21.58 11.12 -18.44
N THR A 33 -21.13 10.55 -17.36
CA THR A 33 -21.86 10.55 -16.11
C THR A 33 -21.69 11.92 -15.47
N ASP A 34 -22.74 12.75 -15.56
CA ASP A 34 -22.82 14.11 -15.00
C ASP A 34 -22.54 14.19 -13.48
N GLU A 35 -22.37 13.04 -12.83
CA GLU A 35 -22.10 12.91 -11.39
C GLU A 35 -20.75 13.47 -10.92
N TYR A 36 -19.76 13.62 -11.83
CA TYR A 36 -18.39 14.03 -11.48
C TYR A 36 -17.96 15.36 -12.11
N SER A 37 -18.84 16.06 -12.81
CA SER A 37 -18.47 17.24 -13.58
C SER A 37 -19.13 18.51 -13.06
N ALA A 38 -18.35 19.35 -12.39
CA ALA A 38 -18.73 20.73 -12.10
C ALA A 38 -18.18 21.65 -13.21
N GLY A 39 -18.71 21.52 -14.44
CA GLY A 39 -18.26 22.28 -15.58
C GLY A 39 -16.95 21.77 -16.17
N GLU A 40 -15.88 22.59 -16.20
CA GLU A 40 -14.57 22.20 -16.73
C GLU A 40 -13.79 21.27 -15.77
N TRP A 41 -14.10 21.30 -14.47
CA TRP A 41 -13.36 20.60 -13.42
C TRP A 41 -14.15 19.44 -12.87
N LEU A 42 -13.47 18.32 -12.67
CA LEU A 42 -14.05 17.12 -12.07
C LEU A 42 -14.00 17.23 -10.53
N GLU A 43 -15.02 16.72 -9.89
CA GLU A 43 -15.04 16.55 -8.44
C GLU A 43 -14.70 15.11 -8.06
N PRO A 44 -13.93 14.88 -6.99
CA PRO A 44 -13.68 13.53 -6.51
C PRO A 44 -14.97 12.92 -5.92
N PRO A 45 -15.20 11.60 -6.10
CA PRO A 45 -16.41 10.93 -5.62
C PRO A 45 -16.53 10.94 -4.08
N VAL A 46 -15.42 11.10 -3.40
CA VAL A 46 -15.33 11.22 -1.94
C VAL A 46 -14.40 12.40 -1.63
N PRO A 47 -14.71 13.24 -0.63
CA PRO A 47 -13.80 14.30 -0.23
C PRO A 47 -12.44 13.72 0.17
N LEU A 48 -11.39 14.12 -0.54
CA LEU A 48 -10.04 13.56 -0.34
C LEU A 48 -9.49 13.91 1.05
N GLN A 49 -9.87 15.05 1.61
CA GLN A 49 -9.48 15.44 2.97
C GLN A 49 -10.01 14.46 4.03
N ASP A 50 -11.26 14.00 3.87
CA ASP A 50 -11.86 13.03 4.80
C ASP A 50 -11.09 11.70 4.79
N LEU A 51 -10.60 11.28 3.63
CA LEU A 51 -9.77 10.07 3.49
C LEU A 51 -8.45 10.19 4.27
N TYR A 52 -7.81 11.37 4.20
CA TYR A 52 -6.58 11.63 4.93
C TYR A 52 -6.81 11.64 6.45
N GLU A 53 -7.90 12.26 6.91
CA GLU A 53 -8.25 12.26 8.32
C GLU A 53 -8.57 10.85 8.84
N MET A 54 -9.28 10.03 8.06
CA MET A 54 -9.50 8.62 8.38
C MET A 54 -8.19 7.83 8.45
N TYR A 55 -7.30 8.03 7.47
CA TYR A 55 -5.98 7.41 7.46
C TYR A 55 -5.17 7.81 8.68
N ARG A 56 -5.07 9.11 8.96
CA ARG A 56 -4.26 9.67 10.05
C ARG A 56 -4.71 9.18 11.43
N HIS A 57 -6.00 9.00 11.60
CA HIS A 57 -6.61 8.62 12.88
C HIS A 57 -6.90 7.13 13.03
N SER A 58 -6.56 6.31 12.05
CA SER A 58 -6.70 4.85 12.12
C SER A 58 -5.47 4.21 12.75
N SER A 59 -5.70 3.20 13.59
CA SER A 59 -4.64 2.37 14.14
C SER A 59 -4.12 1.30 13.16
N THR A 60 -4.84 1.02 12.06
CA THR A 60 -4.53 -0.07 11.14
C THR A 60 -4.15 0.41 9.74
N LEU A 61 -4.82 1.43 9.19
CA LEU A 61 -4.56 1.91 7.83
C LEU A 61 -3.10 2.33 7.58
N PRO A 62 -2.44 3.09 8.49
CA PRO A 62 -1.06 3.49 8.27
C PRO A 62 -0.10 2.30 8.12
N GLN A 63 -0.36 1.20 8.83
CA GLN A 63 0.45 -0.01 8.75
C GLN A 63 0.27 -0.72 7.42
N CYS A 64 -0.97 -0.83 6.92
CA CYS A 64 -1.26 -1.39 5.60
C CYS A 64 -0.63 -0.57 4.48
N VAL A 65 -0.77 0.75 4.53
CA VAL A 65 -0.16 1.67 3.55
C VAL A 65 1.37 1.57 3.59
N ALA A 66 1.97 1.53 4.80
CA ALA A 66 3.41 1.39 4.96
C ALA A 66 3.93 0.04 4.44
N ALA A 67 3.13 -1.03 4.51
CA ALA A 67 3.48 -2.32 3.92
C ALA A 67 3.59 -2.21 2.38
N TYR A 68 2.63 -1.55 1.72
CA TYR A 68 2.69 -1.29 0.28
C TYR A 68 3.89 -0.42 -0.09
N GLU A 69 4.09 0.69 0.62
CA GLU A 69 5.22 1.60 0.40
C GLU A 69 6.57 0.88 0.45
N ARG A 70 6.78 0.04 1.48
CA ARG A 70 8.04 -0.69 1.66
C ARG A 70 8.23 -1.78 0.62
N ASN A 71 7.20 -2.58 0.35
CA ASN A 71 7.33 -3.75 -0.51
C ASN A 71 7.26 -3.42 -2.00
N ILE A 72 6.70 -2.28 -2.40
CA ILE A 72 6.69 -1.85 -3.81
C ILE A 72 7.94 -1.06 -4.16
N ALA A 73 8.26 0.01 -3.40
CA ALA A 73 9.34 0.93 -3.75
C ALA A 73 10.45 1.03 -2.68
N GLY A 74 10.39 0.24 -1.59
CA GLY A 74 11.27 0.39 -0.45
C GLY A 74 12.60 -0.34 -0.54
N PHE A 75 12.73 -1.32 -1.44
CA PHE A 75 13.96 -2.12 -1.59
C PHE A 75 14.95 -1.54 -2.61
N GLY A 76 14.62 -0.37 -3.16
CA GLY A 76 15.44 0.33 -4.13
C GLY A 76 15.11 -0.02 -5.57
N ILE A 77 15.83 0.64 -6.47
CA ILE A 77 15.67 0.50 -7.92
C ILE A 77 16.93 -0.16 -8.47
N SER A 78 16.77 -1.02 -9.45
CA SER A 78 17.86 -1.61 -10.25
C SER A 78 17.67 -1.23 -11.71
N ILE A 79 18.77 -1.16 -12.42
CA ILE A 79 18.80 -1.07 -13.87
C ILE A 79 19.14 -2.46 -14.38
N GLU A 80 18.34 -2.96 -15.29
CA GLU A 80 18.48 -4.30 -15.87
C GLU A 80 18.63 -4.18 -17.37
N TYR A 81 19.40 -5.09 -17.96
CA TYR A 81 19.44 -5.24 -19.42
C TYR A 81 18.18 -5.96 -19.90
N CYS A 82 17.64 -5.51 -21.03
CA CYS A 82 16.44 -6.12 -21.64
C CYS A 82 16.71 -7.50 -22.26
N ASP A 83 17.95 -7.75 -22.70
CA ASP A 83 18.38 -9.00 -23.33
C ASP A 83 19.63 -9.52 -22.60
N ASP A 84 19.66 -10.83 -22.29
CA ASP A 84 20.78 -11.53 -21.64
C ASP A 84 22.02 -11.70 -22.55
N LYS A 85 22.08 -10.99 -23.68
CA LYS A 85 23.17 -11.08 -24.63
C LYS A 85 24.33 -10.18 -24.23
N SER A 86 25.54 -10.70 -24.42
CA SER A 86 26.83 -10.10 -24.13
C SER A 86 26.86 -8.58 -24.21
N GLU A 87 27.40 -7.96 -23.17
CA GLU A 87 27.55 -6.53 -22.98
C GLU A 87 28.34 -5.89 -24.14
N ASP A 88 27.65 -5.25 -25.06
CA ASP A 88 28.26 -4.37 -26.06
C ASP A 88 28.52 -2.98 -25.45
N GLU A 89 29.50 -2.24 -25.98
CA GLU A 89 29.83 -0.87 -25.50
C GLU A 89 28.58 0.08 -25.52
N SER A 90 27.67 -0.11 -26.46
CA SER A 90 26.42 0.66 -26.56
C SER A 90 25.46 0.34 -25.40
N MET A 91 25.41 -0.89 -24.92
CA MET A 91 24.58 -1.31 -23.78
C MET A 91 25.13 -0.72 -22.47
N SER A 92 26.46 -0.79 -22.31
CA SER A 92 27.14 -0.20 -21.14
C SER A 92 27.00 1.34 -21.10
N ALA A 93 27.04 2.01 -22.25
CA ALA A 93 26.81 3.45 -22.34
C ALA A 93 25.37 3.85 -21.96
N GLU A 94 24.36 3.08 -22.40
CA GLU A 94 22.96 3.30 -21.97
C GLU A 94 22.78 3.05 -20.48
N TYR A 95 23.37 2.01 -19.93
CA TYR A 95 23.34 1.71 -18.49
C TYR A 95 23.87 2.88 -17.66
N THR A 96 25.07 3.34 -18.00
CA THR A 96 25.71 4.47 -17.31
C THR A 96 24.89 5.77 -17.46
N LYS A 97 24.26 5.97 -18.63
CA LYS A 97 23.39 7.11 -18.84
C LYS A 97 22.12 7.02 -17.99
N ALA A 98 21.49 5.85 -17.92
CA ALA A 98 20.31 5.62 -17.09
C ALA A 98 20.63 5.82 -15.61
N GLU A 99 21.75 5.30 -15.12
CA GLU A 99 22.21 5.47 -13.74
C GLU A 99 22.39 6.95 -13.38
N LYS A 100 23.08 7.72 -14.23
CA LYS A 100 23.24 9.16 -14.03
C LYS A 100 21.91 9.92 -14.03
N ILE A 101 21.02 9.60 -14.94
CA ILE A 101 19.70 10.24 -15.00
C ILE A 101 18.93 9.96 -13.71
N LEU A 102 18.87 8.70 -13.27
CA LEU A 102 18.16 8.33 -12.03
C LEU A 102 18.75 8.99 -10.79
N SER A 103 20.08 9.04 -10.68
CA SER A 103 20.76 9.65 -9.53
C SER A 103 20.57 11.15 -9.43
N LEU A 104 20.27 11.83 -10.56
CA LEU A 104 20.11 13.27 -10.63
C LEU A 104 18.67 13.75 -10.69
N MET A 105 17.69 12.84 -10.79
CA MET A 105 16.27 13.21 -10.92
C MET A 105 15.64 13.87 -9.69
N ASN A 106 16.29 13.83 -8.53
CA ASN A 106 15.89 14.60 -7.36
C ASN A 106 17.14 15.00 -6.56
N PHE A 107 17.17 16.24 -6.11
CA PHE A 107 18.33 16.77 -5.37
C PHE A 107 18.30 16.42 -3.87
N ASP A 108 17.10 16.39 -3.28
CA ASP A 108 16.95 16.31 -1.83
C ASP A 108 16.82 14.87 -1.30
N LYS A 109 16.42 13.93 -2.16
CA LYS A 109 16.18 12.54 -1.78
C LYS A 109 16.43 11.58 -2.95
N PRO A 110 16.74 10.31 -2.66
CA PRO A 110 16.89 9.31 -3.69
C PRO A 110 15.54 9.10 -4.40
N ILE A 111 15.60 8.70 -5.67
CA ILE A 111 14.43 8.58 -6.53
C ILE A 111 13.40 7.57 -5.98
N GLU A 112 13.85 6.49 -5.34
CA GLU A 112 12.98 5.55 -4.64
C GLU A 112 12.16 6.25 -3.55
N GLY A 113 12.70 7.28 -2.91
CA GLY A 113 11.99 8.09 -1.92
C GLY A 113 10.79 8.81 -2.52
N VAL A 114 10.91 9.33 -3.74
CA VAL A 114 9.80 9.96 -4.47
C VAL A 114 8.71 8.93 -4.77
N PHE A 115 9.08 7.75 -5.24
CA PHE A 115 8.11 6.69 -5.54
C PHE A 115 7.47 6.10 -4.28
N LYS A 116 8.20 5.98 -3.17
CA LYS A 116 7.63 5.59 -1.87
C LYS A 116 6.53 6.56 -1.43
N GLU A 117 6.80 7.86 -1.51
CA GLU A 117 5.81 8.88 -1.19
C GLU A 117 4.61 8.83 -2.15
N ALA A 118 4.84 8.59 -3.45
CA ALA A 118 3.78 8.45 -4.42
C ALA A 118 2.90 7.20 -4.15
N ILE A 119 3.50 6.06 -3.80
CA ILE A 119 2.75 4.87 -3.40
C ILE A 119 1.93 5.14 -2.13
N ARG A 120 2.50 5.83 -1.13
CA ARG A 120 1.75 6.25 0.07
C ARG A 120 0.51 7.06 -0.31
N SER A 121 0.67 8.10 -1.14
CA SER A 121 -0.44 8.93 -1.60
C SER A 121 -1.47 8.11 -2.36
N ARG A 122 -1.03 7.23 -3.26
CA ARG A 122 -1.89 6.33 -4.04
C ARG A 122 -2.74 5.42 -3.16
N GLU A 123 -2.15 4.82 -2.13
CA GLU A 123 -2.89 3.91 -1.24
C GLU A 123 -3.87 4.64 -0.30
N ILE A 124 -3.60 5.92 0.02
CA ILE A 124 -4.51 6.74 0.81
C ILE A 124 -5.70 7.22 -0.03
N TYR A 125 -5.41 7.80 -1.21
CA TYR A 125 -6.38 8.53 -2.01
C TYR A 125 -6.88 7.78 -3.26
N GLY A 126 -6.29 6.64 -3.60
CA GLY A 126 -6.50 5.93 -4.86
C GLY A 126 -5.65 6.47 -6.01
N ILE A 127 -5.00 7.63 -5.83
CA ILE A 127 -4.21 8.34 -6.84
C ILE A 127 -3.03 9.07 -6.21
N ALA A 128 -1.95 9.19 -6.96
CA ALA A 128 -0.80 10.03 -6.64
C ALA A 128 -0.43 10.89 -7.84
N TYR A 129 0.16 12.04 -7.58
CA TYR A 129 0.61 13.00 -8.57
C TYR A 129 2.10 13.24 -8.41
N ILE A 130 2.86 12.97 -9.46
CA ILE A 130 4.28 13.30 -9.55
C ILE A 130 4.44 14.50 -10.47
N GLU A 131 4.97 15.59 -9.93
CA GLU A 131 5.35 16.76 -10.71
C GLU A 131 6.64 16.47 -11.46
N ILE A 132 6.67 16.80 -12.75
CA ILE A 132 7.81 16.62 -13.64
C ILE A 132 8.26 17.99 -14.10
N ILE A 133 9.49 18.33 -13.76
CA ILE A 133 10.13 19.59 -14.13
C ILE A 133 11.11 19.30 -15.27
N ARG A 134 10.98 20.06 -16.36
CA ARG A 134 11.86 19.95 -17.55
C ARG A 134 12.79 21.15 -17.69
N ASN A 135 13.95 20.89 -18.27
CA ASN A 135 14.86 21.97 -18.69
C ASN A 135 14.39 22.58 -20.04
N ALA A 136 15.12 23.61 -20.48
CA ALA A 136 14.83 24.26 -21.75
C ALA A 136 15.02 23.36 -22.99
N MET A 137 15.73 22.23 -22.86
CA MET A 137 15.90 21.22 -23.91
C MET A 137 14.75 20.21 -23.94
N GLY A 138 13.86 20.24 -22.93
CA GLY A 138 12.76 19.30 -22.78
C GLY A 138 13.09 18.02 -22.01
N ASP A 139 14.33 17.89 -21.49
CA ASP A 139 14.69 16.75 -20.64
C ASP A 139 14.11 16.89 -19.24
N VAL A 140 13.75 15.77 -18.62
CA VAL A 140 13.31 15.73 -17.23
C VAL A 140 14.53 16.00 -16.34
N VAL A 141 14.44 17.04 -15.52
CA VAL A 141 15.51 17.44 -14.60
C VAL A 141 15.18 17.06 -13.16
N GLN A 142 13.92 17.16 -12.79
CA GLN A 142 13.48 16.87 -11.43
C GLN A 142 12.10 16.24 -11.46
N ILE A 143 11.89 15.29 -10.55
CA ILE A 143 10.57 14.75 -10.24
C ILE A 143 10.31 14.91 -8.74
N GLU A 144 9.07 15.23 -8.39
CA GLU A 144 8.65 15.44 -7.00
C GLU A 144 7.25 14.86 -6.78
N ASN A 145 7.03 14.20 -5.66
CA ASN A 145 5.69 13.79 -5.29
C ASN A 145 4.91 14.95 -4.68
N ILE A 146 3.73 15.26 -5.21
CA ILE A 146 2.83 16.26 -4.64
C ILE A 146 2.10 15.63 -3.47
N ARG A 147 2.41 16.11 -2.25
CA ARG A 147 1.88 15.53 -1.00
C ARG A 147 0.41 15.86 -0.78
N ASP A 148 0.02 17.09 -1.11
CA ASP A 148 -1.31 17.61 -0.86
C ASP A 148 -2.26 17.26 -2.02
N VAL A 149 -2.51 15.96 -2.19
CA VAL A 149 -3.34 15.39 -3.26
C VAL A 149 -4.77 15.94 -3.22
N ASP A 150 -5.28 16.23 -2.03
CA ASP A 150 -6.61 16.79 -1.77
C ASP A 150 -6.80 18.22 -2.31
N THR A 151 -5.70 18.94 -2.54
CA THR A 151 -5.73 20.30 -3.12
C THR A 151 -5.75 20.33 -4.64
N ILE A 152 -5.53 19.17 -5.29
CA ILE A 152 -5.43 19.07 -6.75
C ILE A 152 -6.79 18.72 -7.34
N GLN A 153 -7.21 19.52 -8.30
CA GLN A 153 -8.36 19.25 -9.15
C GLN A 153 -7.90 18.98 -10.58
N LYS A 154 -8.58 18.05 -11.25
CA LYS A 154 -8.34 17.74 -12.65
C LYS A 154 -9.48 18.19 -13.53
N SER A 155 -9.15 18.60 -14.77
CA SER A 155 -10.15 18.96 -15.75
C SER A 155 -10.79 17.74 -16.40
N VAL A 156 -11.91 17.94 -17.07
CA VAL A 156 -12.41 17.01 -18.07
C VAL A 156 -11.38 16.84 -19.20
N LEU A 157 -11.49 15.75 -19.97
CA LEU A 157 -10.61 15.53 -21.12
C LEU A 157 -10.79 16.62 -22.19
N SER A 158 -9.69 17.04 -22.82
CA SER A 158 -9.74 17.95 -23.96
C SER A 158 -10.69 17.42 -25.04
N LYS A 159 -11.40 18.32 -25.74
CA LYS A 159 -12.26 17.93 -26.85
C LYS A 159 -11.44 17.44 -28.06
N GLU A 160 -10.26 17.96 -28.22
CA GLU A 160 -9.36 17.69 -29.34
C GLU A 160 -8.45 16.51 -29.06
N TRP A 161 -8.09 15.80 -30.13
CA TRP A 161 -7.16 14.68 -30.10
C TRP A 161 -5.79 15.16 -30.54
N PHE A 162 -4.77 14.81 -29.76
CA PHE A 162 -3.38 15.17 -30.02
C PHE A 162 -2.56 13.93 -30.32
N GLU A 163 -1.61 14.06 -31.23
CA GLU A 163 -0.67 12.99 -31.56
C GLU A 163 0.49 12.97 -30.59
N VAL A 164 0.70 11.81 -29.96
CA VAL A 164 1.80 11.53 -29.04
C VAL A 164 2.70 10.49 -29.67
N GLN A 165 3.97 10.82 -29.79
CA GLN A 165 4.98 9.85 -30.21
C GLN A 165 5.46 9.06 -29.02
N TYR A 166 5.55 7.76 -29.21
CA TYR A 166 6.04 6.79 -28.26
C TYR A 166 7.14 5.98 -28.94
N MET A 167 8.25 5.77 -28.23
CA MET A 167 9.37 4.97 -28.70
C MET A 167 9.32 3.61 -28.03
N ASP A 168 9.18 2.53 -28.80
CA ASP A 168 9.32 1.18 -28.29
C ASP A 168 10.55 0.52 -28.92
N LYS A 169 11.55 0.23 -28.10
CA LYS A 169 12.83 -0.35 -28.54
C LYS A 169 13.45 0.36 -29.77
N GLY A 170 13.30 1.70 -29.80
CA GLY A 170 13.80 2.54 -30.88
C GLY A 170 12.91 2.64 -32.12
N VAL A 171 11.72 2.01 -32.11
CA VAL A 171 10.72 2.16 -33.16
C VAL A 171 9.68 3.19 -32.73
N PRO A 172 9.44 4.28 -33.52
CA PRO A 172 8.45 5.27 -33.19
C PRO A 172 7.03 4.80 -33.49
N PHE A 173 6.14 4.92 -32.53
CA PHE A 173 4.70 4.72 -32.67
C PHE A 173 3.98 6.05 -32.41
N THR A 174 2.90 6.30 -33.14
CA THR A 174 2.08 7.49 -32.93
C THR A 174 0.71 7.09 -32.42
N TYR A 175 0.35 7.64 -31.27
CA TYR A 175 -0.96 7.48 -30.66
C TYR A 175 -1.74 8.78 -30.68
N LYS A 176 -3.06 8.69 -30.74
CA LYS A 176 -3.95 9.83 -30.51
C LYS A 176 -4.46 9.79 -29.09
N LYS A 177 -4.27 10.89 -28.37
CA LYS A 177 -4.64 11.03 -26.98
C LYS A 177 -5.33 12.38 -26.75
N ARG A 178 -6.28 12.41 -25.81
CA ARG A 178 -6.83 13.63 -25.22
C ARG A 178 -6.18 13.84 -23.87
N PHE A 179 -5.85 15.07 -23.55
CA PHE A 179 -5.13 15.44 -22.35
C PHE A 179 -6.05 16.16 -21.35
N ARG A 180 -5.70 16.03 -20.09
CA ARG A 180 -6.25 16.80 -18.98
C ARG A 180 -5.30 17.92 -18.59
N LYS A 181 -5.83 18.92 -17.90
CA LYS A 181 -5.04 19.86 -17.12
C LYS A 181 -5.40 19.74 -15.65
N TYR A 182 -4.51 20.20 -14.80
CA TYR A 182 -4.69 20.16 -13.35
C TYR A 182 -4.55 21.56 -12.80
N ARG A 183 -5.18 21.78 -11.65
CA ARG A 183 -4.95 22.97 -10.86
C ARG A 183 -4.79 22.62 -9.40
N GLN A 184 -3.96 23.36 -8.73
CA GLN A 184 -3.77 23.26 -7.27
C GLN A 184 -4.02 24.62 -6.65
N GLN A 185 -4.72 24.65 -5.54
CA GLN A 185 -4.93 25.88 -4.79
C GLN A 185 -3.78 26.06 -3.79
N VAL A 186 -2.96 27.09 -4.01
CA VAL A 186 -1.83 27.43 -3.13
C VAL A 186 -2.02 28.87 -2.65
N SER A 187 -2.13 29.07 -1.34
CA SER A 187 -2.28 30.39 -0.74
C SER A 187 -3.39 31.26 -1.38
N GLY A 188 -4.53 30.64 -1.70
CA GLY A 188 -5.69 31.33 -2.29
C GLY A 188 -5.59 31.63 -3.78
N LYS A 189 -4.53 31.22 -4.45
CA LYS A 189 -4.35 31.31 -5.91
C LYS A 189 -4.30 29.92 -6.52
N TYR A 190 -4.69 29.84 -7.80
CA TYR A 190 -4.54 28.59 -8.55
C TYR A 190 -3.22 28.59 -9.30
N VAL A 191 -2.54 27.43 -9.22
CA VAL A 191 -1.38 27.07 -10.03
C VAL A 191 -1.82 25.94 -10.95
N TYR A 192 -1.48 26.03 -12.22
CA TYR A 192 -1.94 25.07 -13.22
C TYR A 192 -0.80 24.19 -13.71
N PHE A 193 -1.15 22.94 -14.00
CA PHE A 193 -0.24 21.94 -14.54
C PHE A 193 -0.86 21.27 -15.76
N LYS A 194 -0.04 20.74 -16.63
CA LYS A 194 -0.48 19.93 -17.76
C LYS A 194 -0.23 18.44 -17.52
N GLU A 195 -0.98 17.59 -18.19
CA GLU A 195 -0.76 16.15 -18.14
C GLU A 195 0.55 15.77 -18.80
N PHE A 196 1.25 14.81 -18.23
CA PHE A 196 2.53 14.31 -18.74
C PHE A 196 2.44 13.90 -20.22
N GLY A 197 3.37 14.44 -21.01
CA GLY A 197 3.46 14.19 -22.45
C GLY A 197 2.62 15.14 -23.31
N ASP A 198 1.91 16.11 -22.74
CA ASP A 198 1.25 17.18 -23.51
C ASP A 198 2.30 18.19 -24.02
N LYS A 199 2.44 18.28 -25.33
CA LYS A 199 3.44 19.16 -25.98
C LYS A 199 3.03 20.62 -26.04
N ARG A 200 1.76 20.94 -25.76
CA ARG A 200 1.27 22.33 -25.77
C ARG A 200 1.85 23.13 -24.63
N MET A 201 1.99 24.42 -24.82
CA MET A 201 2.39 25.33 -23.75
C MET A 201 1.15 25.76 -22.97
N LEU A 202 1.21 25.60 -21.64
CA LEU A 202 0.18 26.04 -20.69
C LEU A 202 0.79 27.13 -19.80
N ASP A 203 0.10 28.24 -19.62
CA ASP A 203 0.52 29.26 -18.64
C ASP A 203 0.14 28.79 -17.22
N ILE A 204 1.13 28.72 -16.35
CA ILE A 204 0.98 28.26 -14.96
C ILE A 204 0.04 29.13 -14.12
N ARG A 205 -0.20 30.39 -14.52
CA ARG A 205 -0.99 31.37 -13.77
C ARG A 205 -2.45 31.41 -14.21
N SER A 206 -2.71 31.34 -15.53
CA SER A 206 -4.08 31.42 -16.08
C SER A 206 -4.70 30.07 -16.37
N GLY A 207 -3.87 29.04 -16.62
CA GLY A 207 -4.34 27.73 -17.05
C GLY A 207 -4.83 27.67 -18.49
N ASP A 208 -4.44 28.67 -19.31
CA ASP A 208 -4.76 28.70 -20.71
C ASP A 208 -3.60 28.16 -21.56
N TYR A 209 -3.96 27.44 -22.62
CA TYR A 209 -2.98 27.03 -23.63
C TYR A 209 -2.65 28.22 -24.52
N VAL A 210 -1.37 28.43 -24.77
CA VAL A 210 -0.86 29.53 -25.57
C VAL A 210 -0.03 29.02 -26.75
N ASP A 211 -0.19 29.62 -27.90
CA ASP A 211 0.56 29.27 -29.11
C ASP A 211 1.91 29.99 -29.18
N GLU A 212 2.02 31.14 -28.51
CA GLU A 212 3.25 31.94 -28.47
C GLU A 212 4.16 31.43 -27.32
N ALA A 213 5.47 31.48 -27.55
CA ALA A 213 6.45 31.10 -26.55
C ALA A 213 6.42 32.06 -25.35
N ILE A 214 6.11 31.51 -24.18
CA ILE A 214 6.15 32.25 -22.92
C ILE A 214 7.48 31.98 -22.19
N PRO A 215 7.95 32.90 -21.31
CA PRO A 215 9.13 32.66 -20.48
C PRO A 215 9.02 31.36 -19.68
N ALA A 216 10.12 30.64 -19.57
CA ALA A 216 10.15 29.33 -18.89
C ALA A 216 9.55 29.33 -17.48
N GLN A 217 9.72 30.43 -16.74
CA GLN A 217 9.15 30.62 -15.39
C GLN A 217 7.62 30.66 -15.34
N TYR A 218 6.94 30.86 -16.48
CA TYR A 218 5.48 30.89 -16.57
C TYR A 218 4.92 29.66 -17.29
N GLN A 219 5.78 28.75 -17.75
CA GLN A 219 5.36 27.50 -18.33
C GLN A 219 4.94 26.53 -17.22
N ALA A 220 3.79 25.92 -17.38
CA ALA A 220 3.28 24.92 -16.43
C ALA A 220 4.10 23.63 -16.50
N ASN A 221 4.46 23.10 -15.35
CA ASN A 221 5.06 21.79 -15.20
C ASN A 221 4.06 20.69 -15.57
N GLU A 222 4.58 19.48 -15.73
CA GLU A 222 3.76 18.30 -16.06
C GLU A 222 3.42 17.51 -14.80
N ILE A 223 2.25 16.86 -14.81
CA ILE A 223 1.86 15.88 -13.79
C ILE A 223 1.80 14.49 -14.43
N LEU A 224 2.53 13.55 -13.84
CA LEU A 224 2.41 12.13 -14.08
C LEU A 224 1.52 11.51 -13.02
N GLU A 225 0.38 10.93 -13.43
CA GLU A 225 -0.52 10.23 -12.53
C GLU A 225 -0.10 8.78 -12.31
N ILE A 226 -0.16 8.35 -11.06
CA ILE A 226 -0.10 6.94 -10.65
C ILE A 226 -1.39 6.62 -9.89
N LYS A 227 -2.29 5.85 -10.47
CA LYS A 227 -3.61 5.57 -9.91
C LYS A 227 -3.96 4.09 -9.90
N ILE A 228 -4.87 3.72 -9.03
CA ILE A 228 -5.45 2.38 -8.96
C ILE A 228 -6.71 2.37 -9.82
N GLY A 229 -6.86 1.38 -10.69
CA GLY A 229 -8.03 1.25 -11.55
C GLY A 229 -8.13 2.30 -12.65
N SER A 230 -9.34 2.45 -13.21
CA SER A 230 -9.60 3.27 -14.40
C SER A 230 -10.33 4.58 -14.12
N MET A 231 -10.87 4.76 -12.92
CA MET A 231 -11.62 5.97 -12.55
C MET A 231 -10.76 7.24 -12.65
N PRO A 232 -11.34 8.43 -12.93
CA PRO A 232 -10.58 9.67 -13.00
C PRO A 232 -9.73 9.95 -11.76
N TYR A 233 -10.28 9.77 -10.56
CA TYR A 233 -9.56 9.95 -9.28
C TYR A 233 -9.00 8.65 -8.71
N GLY A 234 -8.97 7.56 -9.53
CA GLY A 234 -8.56 6.25 -9.06
C GLY A 234 -9.61 5.58 -8.19
N GLU A 235 -9.28 4.38 -7.72
CA GLU A 235 -10.14 3.56 -6.85
C GLU A 235 -9.45 3.39 -5.50
N ILE A 236 -10.18 3.65 -4.41
CA ILE A 236 -9.64 3.54 -3.06
C ILE A 236 -9.86 2.11 -2.59
N ARG A 237 -8.79 1.34 -2.35
CA ARG A 237 -8.89 -0.08 -1.96
C ARG A 237 -9.75 -0.32 -0.72
N TRP A 238 -9.66 0.55 0.25
CA TRP A 238 -10.29 0.43 1.55
C TRP A 238 -11.62 1.17 1.69
N ILE A 239 -12.16 1.74 0.62
CA ILE A 239 -13.40 2.52 0.66
C ILE A 239 -14.58 1.74 1.26
N GLY A 240 -14.67 0.44 0.96
CA GLY A 240 -15.70 -0.44 1.54
C GLY A 240 -15.55 -0.69 3.04
N GLN A 241 -14.41 -0.30 3.64
CA GLN A 241 -14.11 -0.51 5.06
C GLN A 241 -14.16 0.77 5.91
N THR A 242 -14.70 1.86 5.38
CA THR A 242 -14.80 3.15 6.08
C THR A 242 -15.54 3.03 7.41
N LEU A 243 -16.59 2.22 7.47
CA LEU A 243 -17.31 1.94 8.73
C LEU A 243 -16.45 1.18 9.74
N SER A 244 -15.59 0.26 9.29
CA SER A 244 -14.68 -0.47 10.16
C SER A 244 -13.58 0.45 10.71
N VAL A 245 -13.09 1.38 9.90
CA VAL A 245 -12.10 2.40 10.31
C VAL A 245 -12.69 3.36 11.33
N ASP A 246 -13.84 3.97 11.04
CA ASP A 246 -14.51 4.91 11.94
C ASP A 246 -14.98 4.20 13.24
N GLY A 247 -15.56 3.01 13.10
CA GLY A 247 -16.01 2.21 14.24
C GLY A 247 -14.88 1.84 15.20
N SER A 248 -13.71 1.45 14.69
CA SER A 248 -12.53 1.18 15.51
C SER A 248 -12.10 2.43 16.28
N ARG A 249 -12.05 3.58 15.62
CA ARG A 249 -11.71 4.86 16.26
C ARG A 249 -12.69 5.26 17.35
N ARG A 250 -13.99 5.05 17.11
CA ARG A 250 -15.04 5.32 18.12
C ARG A 250 -14.92 4.39 19.32
N ALA A 251 -14.65 3.09 19.09
CA ALA A 251 -14.45 2.12 20.16
C ALA A 251 -13.21 2.45 21.00
N GLU A 252 -12.07 2.81 20.36
CA GLU A 252 -10.86 3.28 21.05
C GLU A 252 -11.11 4.55 21.88
N ASN A 253 -11.84 5.53 21.33
CA ASN A 253 -12.20 6.76 22.03
C ASN A 253 -13.12 6.47 23.23
N LEU A 254 -14.07 5.55 23.09
CA LEU A 254 -14.94 5.16 24.20
C LEU A 254 -14.13 4.48 25.30
N ASN A 255 -13.24 3.54 24.93
CA ASN A 255 -12.33 2.91 25.87
C ASN A 255 -11.44 3.93 26.59
N ASN A 256 -10.85 4.88 25.85
CA ASN A 256 -10.05 5.97 26.42
C ASN A 256 -10.88 6.84 27.39
N THR A 257 -12.14 7.08 27.08
CA THR A 257 -13.04 7.81 27.96
C THR A 257 -13.34 7.05 29.23
N TYR A 258 -13.51 5.72 29.13
CA TYR A 258 -13.66 4.85 30.30
C TYR A 258 -12.41 4.86 31.19
N PHE A 259 -11.22 4.83 30.63
CA PHE A 259 -9.98 4.92 31.41
C PHE A 259 -9.79 6.30 32.07
N ARG A 260 -10.14 7.39 31.37
CA ARG A 260 -9.99 8.75 31.91
C ARG A 260 -11.00 9.11 32.98
N LYS A 261 -12.26 8.69 32.79
CA LYS A 261 -13.37 9.09 33.68
C LYS A 261 -13.67 8.05 34.75
N GLY A 262 -13.00 6.90 34.72
CA GLY A 262 -13.40 5.74 35.50
C GLY A 262 -14.59 5.03 34.83
N ARG A 263 -14.59 3.72 34.93
CA ARG A 263 -15.67 2.89 34.40
C ARG A 263 -16.86 2.98 35.34
N HIS A 264 -17.78 3.88 35.09
CA HIS A 264 -19.07 3.87 35.74
C HIS A 264 -19.90 2.74 35.11
N THR A 265 -20.00 1.62 35.81
CA THR A 265 -21.01 0.61 35.49
C THR A 265 -22.38 1.29 35.60
N PRO A 266 -23.22 1.25 34.56
CA PRO A 266 -24.56 1.79 34.69
C PRO A 266 -25.29 1.02 35.79
N MET A 267 -25.54 1.68 36.90
CA MET A 267 -26.25 1.11 38.05
C MET A 267 -27.61 1.79 38.18
N ALA A 268 -28.62 0.97 38.42
CA ALA A 268 -29.91 1.48 38.82
C ALA A 268 -30.06 1.39 40.36
N ILE A 269 -30.24 2.51 41.00
CA ILE A 269 -30.52 2.58 42.41
C ILE A 269 -32.05 2.65 42.58
N LEU A 270 -32.64 1.56 43.03
CA LEU A 270 -34.07 1.43 43.24
C LEU A 270 -34.39 1.63 44.74
N VAL A 271 -35.17 2.65 45.06
CA VAL A 271 -35.63 2.87 46.43
C VAL A 271 -37.08 2.41 46.52
N LYS A 272 -37.31 1.41 47.39
CA LYS A 272 -38.66 0.87 47.67
C LYS A 272 -39.11 1.31 49.06
N GLY A 273 -40.36 1.73 49.18
CA GLY A 273 -40.96 2.10 50.47
C GLY A 273 -40.43 3.39 51.12
N GLY A 274 -39.69 4.21 50.39
CA GLY A 274 -39.12 5.45 50.90
C GLY A 274 -38.68 6.38 49.79
N THR A 275 -38.17 7.57 50.15
CA THR A 275 -37.54 8.53 49.27
C THR A 275 -36.13 8.82 49.74
N LEU A 276 -35.24 9.20 48.82
CA LEU A 276 -33.92 9.73 49.19
C LEU A 276 -34.11 11.10 49.84
N SER A 277 -33.42 11.36 50.93
CA SER A 277 -33.39 12.72 51.49
C SER A 277 -32.78 13.66 50.45
N GLN A 278 -33.24 14.93 50.48
CA GLN A 278 -32.72 15.95 49.56
C GLN A 278 -31.19 16.12 49.68
N LYS A 279 -30.66 15.92 50.90
CA LYS A 279 -29.22 15.93 51.14
C LYS A 279 -28.50 14.75 50.47
N SER A 280 -29.07 13.55 50.60
CA SER A 280 -28.51 12.34 49.98
C SER A 280 -28.60 12.40 48.46
N TYR A 281 -29.67 12.97 47.88
CA TYR A 281 -29.80 13.19 46.45
C TYR A 281 -28.73 14.17 45.94
N THR A 282 -28.52 15.30 46.64
CA THR A 282 -27.49 16.27 46.27
C THR A 282 -26.09 15.68 46.39
N ASN A 283 -25.82 14.94 47.48
CA ASN A 283 -24.53 14.23 47.67
C ASN A 283 -24.30 13.17 46.58
N LEU A 284 -25.34 12.42 46.20
CA LEU A 284 -25.28 11.45 45.10
C LEU A 284 -24.89 12.14 43.78
N GLN A 285 -25.54 13.26 43.47
CA GLN A 285 -25.30 14.03 42.26
C GLN A 285 -23.90 14.64 42.24
N GLN A 286 -23.40 15.15 43.37
CA GLN A 286 -22.06 15.67 43.52
C GLN A 286 -21.00 14.54 43.40
N ASN A 287 -21.19 13.43 44.11
CA ASN A 287 -20.28 12.32 44.05
C ASN A 287 -20.17 11.71 42.65
N ILE A 288 -21.29 11.57 41.92
CA ILE A 288 -21.27 11.11 40.51
C ILE A 288 -20.45 12.06 39.62
N THR A 289 -20.50 13.37 39.91
CA THR A 289 -19.77 14.39 39.16
C THR A 289 -18.28 14.47 39.56
N GLU A 290 -17.96 14.21 40.83
CA GLU A 290 -16.59 14.29 41.38
C GLU A 290 -15.78 12.99 41.21
N ILE A 291 -16.44 11.86 41.00
CA ILE A 291 -15.77 10.54 40.72
C ILE A 291 -15.30 10.51 39.26
N GLU A 292 -14.44 11.42 38.87
CA GLU A 292 -13.72 11.36 37.59
C GLU A 292 -12.28 10.89 37.80
N GLY A 293 -11.86 9.83 37.02
CA GLY A 293 -10.50 9.35 36.97
C GLY A 293 -10.08 8.33 38.05
N GLU A 294 -8.78 8.14 38.20
CA GLU A 294 -8.17 7.13 39.09
C GLU A 294 -8.51 7.30 40.57
N LYS A 295 -8.80 8.51 40.99
CA LYS A 295 -9.13 8.83 42.39
C LYS A 295 -10.52 8.36 42.84
N GLY A 296 -11.41 8.07 41.89
CA GLY A 296 -12.78 7.61 42.16
C GLY A 296 -12.94 6.09 42.33
N GLN A 297 -11.91 5.29 42.07
CA GLN A 297 -12.03 3.82 42.06
C GLN A 297 -12.38 3.21 43.41
N HIS A 298 -12.20 3.91 44.50
CA HIS A 298 -12.45 3.41 45.88
C HIS A 298 -13.38 4.34 46.67
N ALA A 299 -14.20 5.15 46.01
CA ALA A 299 -15.12 6.03 46.72
C ALA A 299 -16.34 5.28 47.28
N PHE A 300 -16.58 5.41 48.58
CA PHE A 300 -17.76 4.86 49.23
C PHE A 300 -18.86 5.96 49.26
N MET A 301 -20.09 5.55 48.95
CA MET A 301 -21.24 6.41 49.02
C MET A 301 -22.20 5.93 50.11
N VAL A 302 -22.57 6.80 51.01
CA VAL A 302 -23.59 6.57 52.04
C VAL A 302 -24.90 7.22 51.59
N LEU A 303 -25.97 6.44 51.49
CA LEU A 303 -27.31 6.92 51.19
C LEU A 303 -28.18 6.90 52.43
N GLU A 304 -28.74 8.01 52.80
CA GLU A 304 -29.75 8.15 53.85
C GLU A 304 -31.15 8.07 53.25
N LEU A 305 -31.99 7.23 53.77
CA LEU A 305 -33.38 7.04 53.37
C LEU A 305 -34.36 7.61 54.34
N GLU A 306 -35.32 8.33 53.86
CA GLU A 306 -36.45 8.80 54.67
C GLU A 306 -37.69 7.91 54.40
N GLY A 307 -38.21 7.30 55.45
CA GLY A 307 -39.46 6.54 55.33
C GLY A 307 -40.65 7.46 55.05
N LEU A 308 -41.54 7.04 54.16
CA LEU A 308 -42.79 7.72 53.96
C LEU A 308 -43.65 7.56 55.23
N ASN A 309 -43.75 8.61 56.05
CA ASN A 309 -44.69 8.67 57.13
C ASN A 309 -46.11 8.78 56.55
N SER A 310 -46.86 7.69 56.60
CA SER A 310 -48.28 7.76 56.32
C SER A 310 -48.98 8.21 57.60
N ASP A 311 -49.55 9.39 57.57
CA ASP A 311 -50.33 10.04 58.64
C ASP A 311 -51.71 9.34 58.94
N THR A 312 -51.89 8.15 58.45
CA THR A 312 -53.05 7.30 58.65
C THR A 312 -52.69 6.11 59.49
N GLY A 313 -53.01 6.13 60.77
CA GLY A 313 -52.76 5.21 61.88
C GLY A 313 -52.97 3.70 61.68
N PHE A 314 -52.40 3.09 60.68
CA PHE A 314 -52.25 1.67 60.55
C PHE A 314 -50.73 1.36 60.40
N GLU A 315 -50.20 0.63 61.36
CA GLU A 315 -48.86 0.11 61.40
C GLU A 315 -48.58 -0.84 60.21
N ASN A 316 -48.25 -0.27 59.09
CA ASN A 316 -47.57 -1.00 58.03
C ASN A 316 -46.31 -0.26 57.65
N THR A 317 -45.34 -0.26 58.57
CA THR A 317 -44.00 0.26 58.40
C THR A 317 -43.24 -0.62 57.41
N GLN A 318 -43.46 -0.40 56.09
CA GLN A 318 -42.50 -0.92 55.13
C GLN A 318 -41.19 -0.18 55.36
N ARG A 319 -40.20 -0.88 55.85
CA ARG A 319 -38.85 -0.33 55.96
C ARG A 319 -38.36 0.05 54.60
N PRO A 320 -37.81 1.25 54.41
CA PRO A 320 -37.23 1.64 53.13
C PRO A 320 -36.08 0.72 52.81
N GLU A 321 -36.07 0.18 51.60
CA GLU A 321 -35.06 -0.74 51.09
C GLU A 321 -34.42 -0.13 49.85
N VAL A 322 -33.09 -0.17 49.79
CA VAL A 322 -32.33 0.20 48.58
C VAL A 322 -31.84 -1.07 47.90
N GLU A 323 -32.22 -1.21 46.65
CA GLU A 323 -31.73 -2.25 45.79
C GLU A 323 -30.83 -1.61 44.71
N ILE A 324 -29.55 -1.96 44.73
CA ILE A 324 -28.60 -1.55 43.68
C ILE A 324 -28.55 -2.63 42.61
N LYS A 325 -29.02 -2.35 41.44
CA LYS A 325 -28.92 -3.25 40.29
C LYS A 325 -27.79 -2.83 39.40
N ASP A 326 -26.84 -3.71 39.19
CA ASP A 326 -25.82 -3.57 38.14
C ASP A 326 -26.47 -3.91 36.79
N LEU A 327 -26.44 -2.95 35.88
CA LEU A 327 -26.96 -3.08 34.52
C LEU A 327 -25.86 -3.50 33.51
N ALA A 328 -24.61 -3.61 33.94
CA ALA A 328 -23.48 -3.97 33.08
C ALA A 328 -23.68 -5.33 32.38
N PRO A 329 -24.21 -6.39 33.04
CA PRO A 329 -24.43 -7.68 32.38
C PRO A 329 -25.43 -7.64 31.21
N ILE A 330 -26.31 -6.63 31.20
CA ILE A 330 -27.34 -6.45 30.17
C ILE A 330 -26.77 -5.74 28.94
N LEU A 331 -25.73 -4.93 29.12
CA LEU A 331 -25.29 -3.98 28.10
C LEU A 331 -24.11 -4.46 27.25
N GLN A 332 -23.22 -5.30 27.76
CA GLN A 332 -22.07 -5.76 26.97
C GLN A 332 -21.41 -7.06 27.47
N LYS A 333 -21.26 -8.04 26.55
CA LYS A 333 -20.44 -9.22 26.75
C LYS A 333 -18.95 -8.98 26.46
N ASP A 334 -18.63 -8.05 25.53
CA ASP A 334 -17.25 -7.65 25.15
C ASP A 334 -16.90 -6.33 25.84
N GLU A 335 -16.20 -6.41 26.95
CA GLU A 335 -15.97 -5.28 27.84
C GLU A 335 -15.14 -4.12 27.24
N LEU A 336 -14.25 -4.41 26.27
CA LEU A 336 -13.37 -3.41 25.67
C LEU A 336 -13.44 -3.41 24.15
N PHE A 337 -14.49 -3.98 23.59
CA PHE A 337 -14.64 -4.13 22.14
C PHE A 337 -13.46 -4.86 21.47
N GLN A 338 -12.78 -5.77 22.16
CA GLN A 338 -11.58 -6.42 21.64
C GLN A 338 -11.89 -7.25 20.40
N GLU A 339 -12.94 -8.07 20.44
CA GLU A 339 -13.36 -8.88 19.30
C GLU A 339 -13.81 -7.99 18.12
N TYR A 340 -14.51 -6.89 18.41
CA TYR A 340 -14.91 -5.91 17.40
C TYR A 340 -13.71 -5.23 16.74
N LEU A 341 -12.72 -4.79 17.52
CA LEU A 341 -11.50 -4.16 17.02
C LEU A 341 -10.68 -5.15 16.18
N ASP A 342 -10.54 -6.40 16.62
CA ASP A 342 -9.83 -7.44 15.87
C ASP A 342 -10.53 -7.77 14.55
N ASN A 343 -11.85 -7.90 14.55
CA ASN A 343 -12.62 -8.13 13.33
C ASN A 343 -12.51 -6.96 12.35
N ASN A 344 -12.56 -5.71 12.84
CA ASN A 344 -12.39 -4.53 11.99
C ASN A 344 -10.97 -4.47 11.41
N ARG A 345 -9.94 -4.77 12.21
CA ARG A 345 -8.56 -4.88 11.74
C ARG A 345 -8.45 -5.86 10.58
N ARG A 346 -8.95 -7.09 10.75
CA ARG A 346 -8.92 -8.13 9.72
C ARG A 346 -9.67 -7.71 8.44
N ARG A 347 -10.78 -7.00 8.55
CA ARG A 347 -11.52 -6.47 7.41
C ARG A 347 -10.72 -5.41 6.65
N ILE A 348 -10.06 -4.49 7.37
CA ILE A 348 -9.20 -3.47 6.76
C ILE A 348 -8.02 -4.12 6.05
N GLN A 349 -7.34 -5.07 6.69
CA GLN A 349 -6.23 -5.83 6.08
C GLN A 349 -6.67 -6.61 4.83
N SER A 350 -7.87 -7.21 4.88
CA SER A 350 -8.45 -7.93 3.74
C SER A 350 -8.65 -7.03 2.51
N ALA A 351 -8.97 -5.74 2.70
CA ALA A 351 -9.07 -4.79 1.60
C ALA A 351 -7.71 -4.54 0.90
N PHE A 352 -6.62 -4.67 1.64
CA PHE A 352 -5.26 -4.60 1.11
C PHE A 352 -4.68 -5.97 0.75
N GLN A 353 -5.41 -7.06 0.98
CA GLN A 353 -4.95 -8.45 0.77
C GLN A 353 -3.66 -8.76 1.55
N LEU A 354 -3.51 -8.19 2.75
CA LEU A 354 -2.32 -8.34 3.58
C LEU A 354 -2.54 -9.34 4.70
N PRO A 355 -1.67 -10.35 4.85
CA PRO A 355 -1.59 -11.18 6.04
C PRO A 355 -1.18 -10.37 7.29
N ASP A 356 -1.55 -10.88 8.46
CA ASP A 356 -1.29 -10.23 9.76
C ASP A 356 0.18 -9.88 10.01
N ILE A 357 1.11 -10.65 9.46
CA ILE A 357 2.55 -10.45 9.59
C ILE A 357 3.03 -9.09 9.06
N TYR A 358 2.38 -8.54 8.02
CA TYR A 358 2.74 -7.24 7.45
C TYR A 358 2.32 -6.04 8.30
N VAL A 359 1.39 -6.25 9.23
CA VAL A 359 0.88 -5.22 10.14
C VAL A 359 1.32 -5.43 11.60
N GLY A 360 2.30 -6.33 11.81
CA GLY A 360 2.95 -6.52 13.10
C GLY A 360 2.26 -7.50 14.06
N TYR A 361 1.36 -8.34 13.56
CA TYR A 361 0.72 -9.39 14.34
C TYR A 361 1.27 -10.76 13.90
N SER A 362 1.82 -11.53 14.82
CA SER A 362 2.49 -12.80 14.52
C SER A 362 2.05 -13.96 15.40
N SER A 363 1.02 -13.78 16.24
CA SER A 363 0.61 -14.77 17.26
C SER A 363 0.24 -16.14 16.69
N ASP A 364 -0.23 -16.20 15.44
CA ASP A 364 -0.73 -17.42 14.82
C ASP A 364 0.22 -18.00 13.74
N TYR A 365 1.42 -17.42 13.58
CA TYR A 365 2.34 -17.83 12.52
C TYR A 365 3.48 -18.70 13.07
N THR A 366 3.64 -19.89 12.48
CA THR A 366 4.91 -20.61 12.52
C THR A 366 5.84 -20.05 11.43
N ARG A 367 7.16 -20.32 11.53
CA ARG A 367 8.13 -19.88 10.50
C ARG A 367 7.68 -20.30 9.08
N ALA A 368 7.24 -21.54 8.92
CA ALA A 368 6.83 -22.06 7.62
C ALA A 368 5.56 -21.37 7.08
N THR A 369 4.55 -21.16 7.93
CA THR A 369 3.31 -20.47 7.51
C THR A 369 3.55 -19.00 7.23
N ALA A 370 4.43 -18.35 7.99
CA ALA A 370 4.84 -16.97 7.77
C ALA A 370 5.52 -16.81 6.39
N GLN A 371 6.47 -17.70 6.08
CA GLN A 371 7.18 -17.67 4.81
C GLN A 371 6.24 -17.87 3.63
N VAL A 372 5.37 -18.89 3.66
CA VAL A 372 4.39 -19.11 2.59
C VAL A 372 3.44 -17.92 2.43
N ALA A 373 2.99 -17.32 3.54
CA ALA A 373 2.15 -16.13 3.48
C ALA A 373 2.87 -14.95 2.82
N MET A 374 4.16 -14.76 3.12
CA MET A 374 4.97 -13.71 2.50
C MET A 374 5.19 -13.97 1.00
N GLU A 375 5.51 -15.20 0.61
CA GLU A 375 5.71 -15.58 -0.79
C GLU A 375 4.44 -15.39 -1.62
N VAL A 376 3.30 -15.84 -1.13
CA VAL A 376 2.00 -15.67 -1.81
C VAL A 376 1.64 -14.19 -1.95
N THR A 377 1.84 -13.39 -0.90
CA THR A 377 1.56 -11.94 -0.94
C THR A 377 2.50 -11.24 -1.91
N GLU A 378 3.78 -11.62 -1.92
CA GLU A 378 4.76 -11.10 -2.85
C GLU A 378 4.34 -11.35 -4.30
N GLN A 379 3.98 -12.58 -4.64
CA GLN A 379 3.61 -12.98 -6.00
C GLN A 379 2.26 -12.40 -6.46
N GLN A 380 1.28 -12.34 -5.57
CA GLN A 380 -0.08 -11.96 -5.95
C GLN A 380 -0.40 -10.48 -5.76
N VAL A 381 0.30 -9.80 -4.86
CA VAL A 381 0.01 -8.40 -4.50
C VAL A 381 1.14 -7.48 -4.94
N PHE A 382 2.35 -7.66 -4.41
CA PHE A 382 3.41 -6.67 -4.61
C PHE A 382 4.08 -6.74 -5.97
N GLN A 383 4.33 -7.93 -6.50
CA GLN A 383 4.95 -8.09 -7.83
C GLN A 383 4.11 -7.48 -8.96
N PRO A 384 2.79 -7.69 -9.06
CA PRO A 384 1.95 -7.01 -10.06
C PRO A 384 1.93 -5.49 -9.91
N GLU A 385 1.95 -4.99 -8.67
CA GLU A 385 1.99 -3.55 -8.40
C GLU A 385 3.32 -2.93 -8.83
N ARG A 386 4.46 -3.60 -8.55
CA ARG A 386 5.77 -3.18 -9.05
C ARG A 386 5.81 -3.18 -10.57
N ALA A 387 5.37 -4.25 -11.21
CA ALA A 387 5.33 -4.34 -12.67
C ALA A 387 4.50 -3.22 -13.31
N SER A 388 3.39 -2.83 -12.69
CA SER A 388 2.58 -1.70 -13.13
C SER A 388 3.32 -0.37 -13.00
N LEU A 389 4.03 -0.15 -11.90
CA LEU A 389 4.83 1.05 -11.68
C LEU A 389 6.03 1.11 -12.62
N GLU A 390 6.74 0.01 -12.81
CA GLU A 390 7.83 -0.15 -13.76
C GLU A 390 7.40 0.17 -15.18
N TRP A 391 6.21 -0.29 -15.56
CA TRP A 391 5.65 0.03 -16.87
C TRP A 391 5.46 1.54 -17.05
N ILE A 392 4.91 2.22 -16.03
CA ILE A 392 4.71 3.68 -16.06
C ILE A 392 6.05 4.41 -16.19
N ILE A 393 7.07 4.00 -15.43
CA ILE A 393 8.38 4.63 -15.45
C ILE A 393 9.07 4.39 -16.80
N ASN A 394 9.18 3.15 -17.23
CA ASN A 394 9.90 2.82 -18.45
C ASN A 394 9.21 3.36 -19.70
N ASN A 395 7.88 3.25 -19.77
CA ASN A 395 7.15 3.58 -20.98
C ASN A 395 6.65 5.03 -21.06
N LYS A 396 6.58 5.72 -19.91
CA LYS A 396 6.21 7.13 -19.90
C LYS A 396 7.39 8.00 -19.55
N LEU A 397 7.88 7.94 -18.31
CA LEU A 397 8.88 8.84 -17.78
C LEU A 397 10.20 8.78 -18.57
N LEU A 398 10.71 7.59 -18.83
CA LEU A 398 11.99 7.38 -19.50
C LEU A 398 11.89 7.24 -21.02
N ASN A 399 10.67 7.18 -21.55
CA ASN A 399 10.46 7.00 -23.00
C ASN A 399 11.13 8.09 -23.83
N GLY A 400 11.17 9.34 -23.34
CA GLY A 400 11.81 10.47 -24.02
C GLY A 400 13.32 10.31 -24.23
N TYR A 401 13.99 9.47 -23.44
CA TYR A 401 15.44 9.23 -23.55
C TYR A 401 15.81 8.17 -24.60
N GLY A 402 14.81 7.42 -25.09
CA GLY A 402 14.97 6.46 -26.19
C GLY A 402 15.83 5.24 -25.84
N PHE A 403 15.84 4.80 -24.58
CA PHE A 403 16.55 3.61 -24.16
C PHE A 403 16.02 2.36 -24.90
N LYS A 404 16.95 1.50 -25.34
CA LYS A 404 16.67 0.28 -26.10
C LYS A 404 17.07 -0.98 -25.34
N TYR A 405 18.16 -0.91 -24.61
CA TYR A 405 18.83 -2.06 -24.02
C TYR A 405 18.64 -2.15 -22.51
N VAL A 406 18.25 -1.05 -21.86
CA VAL A 406 18.10 -1.01 -20.42
C VAL A 406 16.68 -0.67 -20.01
N ARG A 407 16.26 -1.24 -18.88
CA ARG A 407 15.00 -0.95 -18.21
C ARG A 407 15.24 -0.75 -16.72
N ILE A 408 14.31 -0.09 -16.09
CA ILE A 408 14.27 0.07 -14.63
C ILE A 408 13.35 -0.99 -14.06
N ALA A 409 13.81 -1.64 -12.97
CA ALA A 409 13.03 -2.56 -12.17
C ALA A 409 13.12 -2.19 -10.68
N PHE A 410 12.06 -2.42 -9.93
CA PHE A 410 12.07 -2.31 -8.48
C PHE A 410 12.53 -3.62 -7.86
N LYS A 411 13.50 -3.53 -6.94
CA LYS A 411 13.97 -4.70 -6.21
C LYS A 411 12.86 -5.27 -5.34
N ALA A 412 12.75 -6.59 -5.36
CA ALA A 412 11.88 -7.34 -4.47
C ALA A 412 12.60 -7.72 -3.17
N PRO A 413 11.88 -7.96 -2.05
CA PRO A 413 12.48 -8.58 -0.90
C PRO A 413 13.01 -9.97 -1.25
N GLU A 414 14.24 -10.26 -0.86
CA GLU A 414 14.81 -11.60 -1.04
C GLU A 414 14.26 -12.54 0.04
N ILE A 415 13.16 -13.22 -0.28
CA ILE A 415 12.58 -14.27 0.57
C ILE A 415 13.31 -15.56 0.23
N ARG A 416 14.51 -15.77 0.80
CA ARG A 416 15.27 -16.98 0.57
C ARG A 416 15.12 -17.93 1.74
N ASN A 417 14.71 -19.17 1.44
CA ASN A 417 14.73 -20.25 2.41
C ASN A 417 16.04 -21.05 2.23
N PRO A 418 16.93 -21.08 3.24
CA PRO A 418 18.16 -21.87 3.19
C PRO A 418 17.90 -23.35 2.89
N ASP A 419 16.83 -23.91 3.43
CA ASP A 419 16.47 -25.32 3.25
C ASP A 419 16.09 -25.65 1.79
N ASP A 420 15.35 -24.76 1.13
CA ASP A 420 14.95 -24.98 -0.27
C ASP A 420 16.12 -24.77 -1.20
N LEU A 421 17.00 -23.82 -0.89
CA LEU A 421 18.24 -23.58 -1.64
C LEU A 421 19.17 -24.78 -1.52
N SER A 422 19.31 -25.37 -0.33
CA SER A 422 20.07 -26.60 -0.11
C SER A 422 19.49 -27.80 -0.88
N LYS A 423 18.16 -27.94 -0.91
CA LYS A 423 17.47 -28.99 -1.68
C LYS A 423 17.69 -28.81 -3.19
N ILE A 424 17.56 -27.56 -3.70
CA ILE A 424 17.78 -27.26 -5.12
C ILE A 424 19.21 -27.55 -5.52
N LEU A 425 20.21 -27.11 -4.72
CA LEU A 425 21.62 -27.42 -4.95
C LEU A 425 21.86 -28.93 -4.94
N GLY A 426 21.30 -29.66 -3.97
CA GLY A 426 21.42 -31.12 -3.90
C GLY A 426 20.75 -31.85 -5.07
N ILE A 427 19.63 -31.34 -5.60
CA ILE A 427 18.99 -31.91 -6.80
C ILE A 427 19.85 -31.63 -8.04
N THR A 428 20.38 -30.40 -8.17
CA THR A 428 21.22 -29.97 -9.28
C THR A 428 22.53 -30.75 -9.30
N GLU A 429 23.14 -31.01 -8.13
CA GLU A 429 24.31 -31.88 -7.98
C GLU A 429 24.05 -33.30 -8.45
N ARG A 430 22.93 -33.91 -7.96
CA ARG A 430 22.54 -35.28 -8.35
C ARG A 430 22.22 -35.36 -9.84
N ALA A 431 21.66 -34.32 -10.42
CA ALA A 431 21.42 -34.24 -11.86
C ALA A 431 22.69 -34.00 -12.66
N GLY A 432 23.85 -33.80 -12.01
CA GLY A 432 25.13 -33.57 -12.65
C GLY A 432 25.28 -32.21 -13.31
N GLY A 433 24.39 -31.25 -13.00
CA GLY A 433 24.39 -29.90 -13.57
C GLY A 433 25.09 -28.83 -12.73
N LEU A 434 25.49 -29.15 -11.49
CA LEU A 434 26.13 -28.19 -10.61
C LEU A 434 27.61 -28.02 -10.94
N THR A 435 28.02 -26.80 -11.29
CA THR A 435 29.42 -26.44 -11.49
C THR A 435 29.99 -25.77 -10.23
N PRO A 436 31.30 -25.85 -9.96
CA PRO A 436 31.93 -25.17 -8.80
C PRO A 436 31.68 -23.66 -8.77
N ASN A 437 31.77 -22.97 -9.91
CA ASN A 437 31.48 -21.54 -9.98
C ASN A 437 30.02 -21.23 -9.64
N LYS A 438 29.06 -22.03 -10.11
CA LYS A 438 27.65 -21.84 -9.80
C LYS A 438 27.36 -22.11 -8.32
N ALA A 439 27.95 -23.14 -7.73
CA ALA A 439 27.85 -23.42 -6.31
C ALA A 439 28.42 -22.26 -5.47
N LYS A 440 29.59 -21.76 -5.87
CA LYS A 440 30.26 -20.62 -5.20
C LYS A 440 29.40 -19.34 -5.33
N GLU A 441 28.93 -19.00 -6.54
CA GLU A 441 28.04 -17.86 -6.78
C GLU A 441 26.84 -17.87 -5.83
N VAL A 442 26.12 -19.00 -5.77
CA VAL A 442 24.91 -19.14 -4.96
C VAL A 442 25.24 -19.01 -3.46
N THR A 443 26.33 -19.66 -3.01
CA THR A 443 26.74 -19.64 -1.59
C THR A 443 27.18 -18.24 -1.15
N TYR A 444 28.03 -17.58 -1.92
CA TYR A 444 28.54 -16.25 -1.57
C TYR A 444 27.47 -15.15 -1.67
N LYS A 445 26.61 -15.21 -2.69
CA LYS A 445 25.42 -14.33 -2.75
C LYS A 445 24.49 -14.51 -1.56
N PHE A 446 24.40 -15.74 -1.02
CA PHE A 446 23.60 -16.00 0.18
C PHE A 446 24.25 -15.43 1.44
N LEU A 447 25.59 -15.48 1.53
CA LEU A 447 26.36 -14.92 2.64
C LEU A 447 26.49 -13.40 2.56
N GLY A 448 26.24 -12.81 1.39
CA GLY A 448 26.42 -11.36 1.16
C GLY A 448 27.87 -10.96 0.91
N ASP A 449 28.73 -11.94 0.59
CA ASP A 449 30.15 -11.72 0.35
C ASP A 449 30.44 -11.59 -1.15
N GLU A 450 31.49 -10.83 -1.50
CA GLU A 450 32.01 -10.77 -2.85
C GLU A 450 32.80 -12.07 -3.16
N TYR A 451 32.73 -12.54 -4.41
CA TYR A 451 33.43 -13.74 -4.85
C TYR A 451 34.06 -13.54 -6.24
N GLU A 452 35.17 -14.23 -6.46
CA GLU A 452 35.80 -14.36 -7.77
C GLU A 452 35.57 -15.77 -8.29
N ASP A 453 35.29 -15.88 -9.58
CA ASP A 453 35.11 -17.18 -10.22
C ASP A 453 36.42 -17.99 -10.23
N TYR A 454 36.26 -19.30 -10.15
CA TYR A 454 37.40 -20.21 -10.39
C TYR A 454 37.74 -20.22 -11.88
N PRO A 455 38.99 -20.54 -12.25
CA PRO A 455 39.39 -20.64 -13.66
C PRO A 455 38.45 -21.55 -14.46
N ASP A 456 38.16 -21.18 -15.71
CA ASP A 456 37.22 -21.89 -16.60
C ASP A 456 37.57 -23.36 -16.82
N GLU A 457 38.85 -23.70 -16.70
CA GLU A 457 39.33 -25.07 -16.93
C GLU A 457 38.71 -26.10 -15.98
N TRP A 458 38.26 -25.69 -14.76
CA TRP A 458 37.54 -26.58 -13.85
C TRP A 458 36.32 -25.94 -13.19
N GLY A 459 36.28 -24.66 -13.09
CA GLY A 459 35.21 -23.90 -12.43
C GLY A 459 33.85 -24.08 -13.11
N ASN A 460 33.84 -24.30 -14.41
CA ASN A 460 32.64 -24.48 -15.24
C ASN A 460 32.38 -25.95 -15.66
N ILE A 461 33.21 -26.90 -15.19
CA ILE A 461 32.96 -28.32 -15.40
C ILE A 461 32.01 -28.85 -14.33
N PRO A 462 30.92 -29.58 -14.72
CA PRO A 462 30.03 -30.17 -13.74
C PRO A 462 30.77 -31.10 -12.77
N ILE A 463 30.50 -30.97 -11.47
CA ILE A 463 31.19 -31.75 -10.40
C ILE A 463 31.09 -33.24 -10.63
N ALA A 464 29.97 -33.73 -11.17
CA ALA A 464 29.77 -35.13 -11.53
C ALA A 464 30.70 -35.62 -12.65
N LEU A 465 31.12 -34.76 -13.59
CA LEU A 465 32.08 -35.10 -14.65
C LEU A 465 33.54 -35.03 -14.16
N ALA A 466 33.83 -34.06 -13.27
CA ALA A 466 35.16 -33.93 -12.66
C ALA A 466 35.50 -35.20 -11.83
N SER A 467 34.52 -35.75 -11.11
CA SER A 467 34.70 -37.00 -10.35
C SER A 467 34.89 -38.25 -11.19
N GLN A 468 34.38 -38.28 -12.43
CA GLN A 468 34.60 -39.39 -13.37
C GLN A 468 35.97 -39.33 -14.05
N GLN A 469 36.50 -38.13 -14.29
CA GLN A 469 37.85 -37.96 -14.86
C GLN A 469 38.97 -38.33 -13.88
N SER A 470 38.75 -38.13 -12.58
CA SER A 470 39.72 -38.52 -11.55
C SER A 470 39.80 -40.04 -11.34
N SER A 471 38.79 -40.81 -11.74
CA SER A 471 38.80 -42.30 -11.67
C SER A 471 39.50 -43.01 -12.85
N ALA A 472 39.88 -42.25 -13.89
CA ALA A 472 40.47 -42.80 -15.14
C ALA A 472 42.01 -42.59 -15.28
N SER A 473 42.69 -41.95 -14.29
CA SER A 473 44.16 -41.78 -14.33
C SER A 473 44.83 -42.36 -13.09
N PRO A 474 45.97 -43.06 -13.22
CA PRO A 474 46.67 -43.59 -12.05
C PRO A 474 47.32 -42.46 -11.23
N ALA A 475 47.05 -42.47 -9.97
CA ALA A 475 47.51 -41.66 -8.85
C ALA A 475 48.73 -40.76 -9.12
N SER A 476 48.50 -39.46 -9.14
CA SER A 476 49.47 -38.42 -8.78
C SER A 476 48.94 -37.62 -7.61
N ALA A 477 49.80 -37.13 -6.75
CA ALA A 477 49.60 -36.68 -5.40
C ALA A 477 48.65 -35.47 -5.15
N ASP A 478 47.78 -35.13 -6.11
CA ASP A 478 46.81 -33.99 -6.01
C ASP A 478 45.37 -34.40 -5.69
N ASP A 479 45.07 -35.70 -5.55
CA ASP A 479 43.71 -36.21 -5.30
C ASP A 479 43.13 -35.82 -3.91
N THR A 480 43.97 -35.30 -3.01
CA THR A 480 43.55 -34.89 -1.67
C THR A 480 42.86 -33.53 -1.61
N LEU A 481 42.99 -32.69 -2.64
CA LEU A 481 42.40 -31.35 -2.68
C LEU A 481 40.93 -31.34 -3.13
N ILE A 482 40.56 -32.22 -4.05
CA ILE A 482 39.19 -32.24 -4.60
C ILE A 482 38.19 -32.89 -3.62
N ALA A 483 38.63 -33.96 -2.91
CA ALA A 483 37.81 -34.59 -1.87
C ALA A 483 37.59 -33.67 -0.65
N LYS A 484 38.63 -32.84 -0.32
CA LYS A 484 38.51 -31.83 0.76
C LYS A 484 37.52 -30.72 0.40
N SER A 485 37.42 -30.30 -0.87
CA SER A 485 36.55 -29.20 -1.25
C SER A 485 35.07 -29.55 -1.17
N SER A 486 34.66 -30.77 -1.45
CA SER A 486 33.27 -31.20 -1.31
C SER A 486 32.86 -31.38 0.16
N ASP A 487 33.76 -31.89 0.99
CA ASP A 487 33.53 -32.00 2.44
C ASP A 487 33.50 -30.63 3.13
N ASP A 488 34.34 -29.70 2.65
CA ASP A 488 34.35 -28.31 3.17
C ASP A 488 33.06 -27.56 2.81
N VAL A 489 32.51 -27.73 1.59
CA VAL A 489 31.22 -27.12 1.22
C VAL A 489 30.06 -27.73 2.03
N ILE A 490 30.07 -29.05 2.24
CA ILE A 490 29.07 -29.74 3.08
C ILE A 490 29.21 -29.32 4.55
N SER A 491 30.44 -29.13 5.04
CA SER A 491 30.68 -28.68 6.42
C SER A 491 30.24 -27.22 6.63
N VAL A 492 30.45 -26.34 5.66
CA VAL A 492 29.99 -24.96 5.69
C VAL A 492 28.45 -24.92 5.63
N LEU A 493 27.81 -25.72 4.79
CA LEU A 493 26.35 -25.79 4.74
C LEU A 493 25.76 -26.34 6.06
N LYS A 494 26.42 -27.31 6.70
CA LYS A 494 26.02 -27.79 8.04
C LYS A 494 26.21 -26.72 9.10
N SER A 495 27.34 -25.98 9.08
CA SER A 495 27.60 -24.91 10.05
C SER A 495 26.63 -23.73 9.89
N ILE A 496 26.15 -23.48 8.67
CA ILE A 496 25.09 -22.50 8.39
C ILE A 496 23.76 -22.97 8.99
N ARG A 497 23.38 -24.23 8.77
CA ARG A 497 22.16 -24.79 9.38
C ARG A 497 22.18 -24.68 10.91
N ASP A 498 23.30 -25.11 11.52
CA ASP A 498 23.45 -25.15 12.99
C ASP A 498 23.47 -23.73 13.63
N ARG A 499 23.83 -22.67 12.88
CA ARG A 499 23.73 -21.26 13.32
C ARG A 499 22.30 -20.68 13.28
N PHE A 500 21.40 -21.32 12.59
CA PHE A 500 20.00 -20.88 12.50
C PHE A 500 19.04 -21.75 13.32
N GLU A 501 19.54 -22.82 13.98
CA GLU A 501 18.77 -23.63 14.92
C GLU A 501 18.95 -23.18 16.40
N ASP A 502 19.91 -22.31 16.69
CA ASP A 502 20.07 -21.56 17.95
C ASP A 502 19.45 -20.15 17.84
#